data_e13d15e7f8d1a3c9a1db4acf2863e265
#
_entry.id   e13d15e7f8d1a3c9a1db4acf2863e265
#
_cell.length_a   1.000
_cell.length_b   1.000
_cell.length_c   1.000
_cell.angle_alpha   90.00
_cell.angle_beta   90.00
_cell.angle_gamma   90.00
#
_symmetry.space_group_name_H-M   'P 1'
#
loop_
_entity.id
_entity.type
_entity.pdbx_description
1 polymer ?
#
loop_
_entity_poly.entity_id
_entity_poly.type
_entity_poly.pdbx_seq_one_letter_code
_entity_poly.pdbx_strand_id
1 'polypeptide(L)'
;MLGKALGLMKKPKKTVDQSTDAGGESKAPLGDISKMLNASGRIGLQMLQKMAAVYDKVEFGRFVQQPVLVGASIQAGSLATQNRHAKEELNKTVIFEVDAAEAASSSSESLKHAIYPLVKNEYASGRFHLFPIGRVEGNDMIMPDYAISKQHATIEIRRGDYLIRDGGSTNGTFINGKRLDKKPVQIRDKDIVAFARYEFTFLFPESLYEMLRGS
;
A
#
# COMPACT_ATOMS: atom_id res chain seq x y z
N MET A 1 -76.04 -32.29 13.38
CA MET A 1 -74.66 -32.81 13.41
C MET A 1 -73.82 -32.07 12.34
N LEU A 2 -72.70 -31.55 12.76
CA LEU A 2 -71.84 -30.68 12.01
C LEU A 2 -71.17 -31.35 10.81
N GLY A 3 -71.15 -30.69 9.66
CA GLY A 3 -70.25 -30.98 8.53
C GLY A 3 -69.53 -29.72 8.06
N LYS A 4 -68.24 -29.62 8.36
CA LYS A 4 -67.38 -28.52 7.99
C LYS A 4 -67.04 -28.58 6.50
N ALA A 5 -67.34 -27.51 5.76
CA ALA A 5 -66.81 -27.25 4.44
C ALA A 5 -65.42 -26.63 4.51
N LEU A 6 -64.46 -27.29 3.89
CA LEU A 6 -63.07 -26.81 3.79
C LEU A 6 -62.91 -26.00 2.49
N GLY A 7 -62.81 -24.69 2.63
CA GLY A 7 -62.55 -23.76 1.51
C GLY A 7 -61.11 -23.81 1.06
N LEU A 8 -60.89 -24.17 -0.20
CA LEU A 8 -59.57 -24.17 -0.85
C LEU A 8 -59.23 -22.75 -1.32
N MET A 9 -58.32 -22.08 -0.63
CA MET A 9 -57.80 -20.80 -1.09
C MET A 9 -56.77 -21.01 -2.21
N LYS A 10 -57.08 -20.52 -3.41
CA LYS A 10 -56.15 -20.42 -4.53
C LYS A 10 -55.14 -19.32 -4.25
N LYS A 11 -53.86 -19.67 -4.31
CA LYS A 11 -52.72 -18.69 -4.29
C LYS A 11 -52.69 -17.92 -5.61
N PRO A 12 -52.39 -16.57 -5.58
CA PRO A 12 -52.20 -15.81 -6.80
C PRO A 12 -50.87 -16.17 -7.47
N LYS A 13 -50.91 -16.32 -8.79
CA LYS A 13 -49.71 -16.49 -9.64
C LYS A 13 -48.90 -15.17 -9.60
N LYS A 14 -47.62 -15.25 -9.20
CA LYS A 14 -46.65 -14.18 -9.41
C LYS A 14 -46.32 -14.09 -10.89
N THR A 15 -46.63 -12.99 -11.50
CA THR A 15 -46.13 -12.53 -12.80
C THR A 15 -44.63 -12.26 -12.64
N VAL A 16 -43.78 -12.98 -13.38
CA VAL A 16 -42.34 -12.70 -13.46
C VAL A 16 -42.18 -11.56 -14.46
N ASP A 17 -41.86 -10.40 -13.94
CA ASP A 17 -41.44 -9.25 -14.74
C ASP A 17 -39.99 -9.50 -15.19
N GLN A 18 -39.80 -9.73 -16.48
CA GLN A 18 -38.48 -9.83 -17.10
C GLN A 18 -37.99 -8.40 -17.35
N SER A 19 -37.37 -7.80 -16.33
CA SER A 19 -36.48 -6.63 -16.57
C SER A 19 -35.16 -7.17 -17.12
N THR A 20 -34.90 -6.84 -18.37
CA THR A 20 -33.63 -7.01 -19.08
C THR A 20 -32.53 -6.33 -18.27
N ASP A 21 -31.73 -7.12 -17.62
CA ASP A 21 -30.51 -6.67 -16.93
C ASP A 21 -29.46 -6.43 -18.03
N ALA A 22 -29.14 -5.15 -18.21
CA ALA A 22 -28.07 -4.69 -19.12
C ALA A 22 -26.74 -5.20 -18.56
N GLY A 23 -25.96 -5.89 -19.41
CA GLY A 23 -24.69 -6.52 -19.10
C GLY A 23 -23.71 -5.61 -18.39
N GLY A 24 -23.67 -5.71 -17.07
CA GLY A 24 -22.57 -5.28 -16.25
C GLY A 24 -21.50 -6.37 -16.31
N GLU A 25 -20.40 -6.13 -16.97
CA GLU A 25 -19.21 -6.98 -16.82
C GLU A 25 -18.93 -7.14 -15.33
N SER A 26 -19.05 -8.37 -14.83
CA SER A 26 -18.73 -8.71 -13.45
C SER A 26 -17.23 -8.49 -13.26
N LYS A 27 -16.87 -7.35 -12.65
CA LYS A 27 -15.48 -7.08 -12.25
C LYS A 27 -14.99 -8.24 -11.39
N ALA A 28 -13.84 -8.81 -11.74
CA ALA A 28 -13.19 -9.84 -10.94
C ALA A 28 -13.05 -9.37 -9.47
N PRO A 29 -13.23 -10.28 -8.48
CA PRO A 29 -13.07 -9.90 -7.09
C PRO A 29 -11.67 -9.30 -6.88
N LEU A 30 -11.63 -8.15 -6.20
CA LEU A 30 -10.39 -7.50 -5.80
C LEU A 30 -9.56 -8.49 -4.97
N GLY A 31 -8.33 -8.78 -5.41
CA GLY A 31 -7.40 -9.61 -4.67
C GLY A 31 -6.97 -8.95 -3.35
N ASP A 32 -6.33 -9.73 -2.50
CA ASP A 32 -5.71 -9.23 -1.27
C ASP A 32 -4.38 -8.55 -1.61
N ILE A 33 -4.22 -7.28 -1.25
CA ILE A 33 -3.01 -6.48 -1.50
C ILE A 33 -1.76 -7.14 -0.89
N SER A 34 -1.89 -7.89 0.20
CA SER A 34 -0.77 -8.58 0.84
C SER A 34 -0.06 -9.56 -0.10
N LYS A 35 -0.81 -10.20 -1.00
CA LYS A 35 -0.28 -11.15 -2.00
C LYS A 35 0.43 -10.47 -3.17
N MET A 36 0.35 -9.15 -3.27
CA MET A 36 0.98 -8.36 -4.32
C MET A 36 2.27 -7.67 -3.87
N LEU A 37 2.63 -7.86 -2.60
CA LEU A 37 3.86 -7.33 -2.04
C LEU A 37 5.05 -8.20 -2.45
N ASN A 38 6.18 -7.56 -2.72
CA ASN A 38 7.45 -8.28 -2.82
C ASN A 38 8.02 -8.59 -1.43
N ALA A 39 9.14 -9.32 -1.38
CA ALA A 39 9.81 -9.71 -0.13
C ALA A 39 10.21 -8.52 0.78
N SER A 40 10.37 -7.32 0.22
CA SER A 40 10.65 -6.09 0.99
C SER A 40 9.39 -5.37 1.48
N GLY A 41 8.19 -5.89 1.23
CA GLY A 41 6.91 -5.25 1.58
C GLY A 41 6.46 -4.16 0.60
N ARG A 42 7.04 -4.08 -0.62
CA ARG A 42 6.71 -3.04 -1.62
C ARG A 42 5.64 -3.52 -2.59
N ILE A 43 4.84 -2.56 -3.07
CA ILE A 43 3.92 -2.75 -4.19
C ILE A 43 4.37 -1.90 -5.39
N GLY A 44 4.13 -2.41 -6.60
CA GLY A 44 4.46 -1.69 -7.83
C GLY A 44 3.50 -0.53 -8.10
N LEU A 45 4.04 0.67 -8.43
CA LEU A 45 3.25 1.84 -8.78
C LEU A 45 2.29 1.57 -9.95
N GLN A 46 2.77 0.92 -11.02
CA GLN A 46 1.95 0.58 -12.19
C GLN A 46 0.73 -0.27 -11.84
N MET A 47 0.87 -1.15 -10.85
CA MET A 47 -0.25 -1.98 -10.36
C MET A 47 -1.32 -1.10 -9.72
N LEU A 48 -0.92 -0.20 -8.81
CA LEU A 48 -1.85 0.73 -8.17
C LEU A 48 -2.51 1.68 -9.16
N GLN A 49 -1.77 2.17 -10.18
CA GLN A 49 -2.32 2.99 -11.25
C GLN A 49 -3.38 2.23 -12.06
N LYS A 50 -3.12 0.97 -12.45
CA LYS A 50 -4.11 0.13 -13.14
C LYS A 50 -5.37 -0.07 -12.29
N MET A 51 -5.19 -0.33 -10.98
CA MET A 51 -6.32 -0.48 -10.06
C MET A 51 -7.12 0.82 -9.94
N ALA A 52 -6.46 1.98 -9.77
CA ALA A 52 -7.11 3.27 -9.71
C ALA A 52 -7.80 3.67 -11.04
N ALA A 53 -7.35 3.16 -12.19
CA ALA A 53 -7.99 3.39 -13.48
C ALA A 53 -9.28 2.58 -13.68
N VAL A 54 -9.34 1.36 -13.13
CA VAL A 54 -10.43 0.40 -13.31
C VAL A 54 -11.51 0.54 -12.23
N TYR A 55 -11.11 0.77 -10.99
CA TYR A 55 -11.99 0.80 -9.82
C TYR A 55 -12.30 2.23 -9.40
N ASP A 56 -13.49 2.44 -8.84
CA ASP A 56 -13.83 3.70 -8.19
C ASP A 56 -13.10 3.87 -6.84
N LYS A 57 -13.23 5.04 -6.22
CA LYS A 57 -12.54 5.37 -4.97
C LYS A 57 -12.91 4.44 -3.81
N VAL A 58 -14.17 4.00 -3.75
CA VAL A 58 -14.66 3.10 -2.69
C VAL A 58 -14.13 1.68 -2.89
N GLU A 59 -14.19 1.17 -4.11
CA GLU A 59 -13.66 -0.13 -4.48
C GLU A 59 -12.14 -0.20 -4.28
N PHE A 60 -11.43 0.85 -4.72
CA PHE A 60 -9.98 0.98 -4.51
C PHE A 60 -9.62 1.00 -3.01
N GLY A 61 -10.38 1.76 -2.20
CA GLY A 61 -10.19 1.79 -0.74
C GLY A 61 -10.42 0.42 -0.09
N ARG A 62 -11.39 -0.36 -0.57
CA ARG A 62 -11.61 -1.74 -0.11
C ARG A 62 -10.48 -2.69 -0.49
N PHE A 63 -9.78 -2.42 -1.58
CA PHE A 63 -8.61 -3.18 -1.99
C PHE A 63 -7.37 -2.82 -1.17
N VAL A 64 -7.05 -1.54 -1.04
CA VAL A 64 -5.85 -1.07 -0.33
C VAL A 64 -5.98 -1.24 1.18
N GLN A 65 -7.14 -0.93 1.75
CA GLN A 65 -7.57 -1.04 3.16
C GLN A 65 -6.70 -0.29 4.18
N GLN A 66 -5.39 -0.25 4.00
CA GLN A 66 -4.42 0.33 4.93
C GLN A 66 -3.72 1.53 4.29
N PRO A 67 -3.25 2.49 5.08
CA PRO A 67 -2.39 3.55 4.57
C PRO A 67 -1.12 3.02 3.92
N VAL A 68 -0.51 3.87 3.12
CA VAL A 68 0.74 3.58 2.43
C VAL A 68 1.79 4.65 2.72
N LEU A 69 3.05 4.25 2.70
CA LEU A 69 4.21 5.15 2.66
C LEU A 69 4.68 5.25 1.21
N VAL A 70 4.56 6.44 0.61
CA VAL A 70 4.91 6.70 -0.79
C VAL A 70 6.20 7.51 -0.84
N GLY A 71 7.21 6.99 -1.52
CA GLY A 71 8.52 7.64 -1.64
C GLY A 71 8.45 9.01 -2.32
N ALA A 72 9.25 9.95 -1.86
CA ALA A 72 9.19 11.37 -2.23
C ALA A 72 9.31 11.63 -3.74
N SER A 73 10.09 10.83 -4.47
CA SER A 73 10.25 10.99 -5.92
C SER A 73 9.00 10.68 -6.73
N ILE A 74 8.04 9.93 -6.17
CA ILE A 74 6.76 9.65 -6.85
C ILE A 74 5.86 10.88 -6.85
N GLN A 75 5.93 11.71 -5.80
CA GLN A 75 5.04 12.86 -5.61
C GLN A 75 5.43 14.09 -6.44
N ALA A 76 6.70 14.25 -6.76
CA ALA A 76 7.22 15.44 -7.44
C ALA A 76 6.87 15.51 -8.95
N GLY A 77 5.80 14.83 -9.41
CA GLY A 77 5.42 14.80 -10.82
C GLY A 77 6.24 13.82 -11.66
N SER A 78 7.08 13.01 -11.03
CA SER A 78 7.91 11.96 -11.67
C SER A 78 7.11 10.82 -12.29
N LEU A 79 5.81 10.75 -12.09
CA LEU A 79 4.94 9.72 -12.68
C LEU A 79 5.02 9.71 -14.22
N ALA A 80 5.19 10.87 -14.84
CA ALA A 80 5.34 10.99 -16.30
C ALA A 80 6.72 10.55 -16.80
N THR A 81 7.75 10.65 -15.98
CA THR A 81 9.15 10.36 -16.37
C THR A 81 9.48 8.88 -16.25
N GLN A 82 8.90 8.17 -15.28
CA GLN A 82 9.14 6.72 -15.10
C GLN A 82 8.67 5.89 -16.30
N ASN A 83 7.60 6.29 -16.99
CA ASN A 83 7.13 5.59 -18.18
C ASN A 83 8.10 5.68 -19.38
N ARG A 84 9.02 6.65 -19.42
CA ARG A 84 10.05 6.76 -20.46
C ARG A 84 11.28 5.90 -20.13
N HIS A 85 11.74 5.90 -18.90
CA HIS A 85 12.93 5.12 -18.49
C HIS A 85 12.68 3.62 -18.41
N ALA A 86 11.50 3.19 -17.96
CA ALA A 86 11.14 1.76 -17.95
C ALA A 86 11.11 1.12 -19.33
N LYS A 87 10.90 1.91 -20.39
CA LYS A 87 10.89 1.42 -21.77
C LYS A 87 12.30 1.28 -22.36
N GLU A 88 13.27 2.04 -21.84
CA GLU A 88 14.67 1.95 -22.26
C GLU A 88 15.46 0.86 -21.51
N GLU A 89 15.11 0.57 -20.24
CA GLU A 89 15.79 -0.47 -19.46
C GLU A 89 15.43 -1.90 -19.88
N LEU A 90 14.25 -2.13 -20.48
CA LEU A 90 13.82 -3.45 -20.95
C LEU A 90 14.67 -4.02 -22.11
N ASN A 91 15.49 -3.21 -22.74
CA ASN A 91 16.31 -3.62 -23.91
C ASN A 91 17.82 -3.72 -23.63
N LYS A 92 18.27 -3.56 -22.39
CA LYS A 92 19.67 -3.76 -22.03
C LYS A 92 19.87 -5.10 -21.33
N THR A 93 20.41 -6.06 -22.04
CA THR A 93 21.08 -7.23 -21.42
C THR A 93 22.33 -6.72 -20.72
N VAL A 94 22.25 -6.51 -19.41
CA VAL A 94 23.39 -6.07 -18.60
C VAL A 94 24.12 -7.29 -18.09
N ILE A 95 25.34 -7.48 -18.56
CA ILE A 95 26.33 -8.39 -17.98
C ILE A 95 26.87 -7.70 -16.72
N PHE A 96 26.66 -8.32 -15.56
CA PHE A 96 27.00 -7.77 -14.26
C PHE A 96 28.49 -7.90 -13.93
N GLU A 97 29.20 -6.78 -13.94
CA GLU A 97 30.24 -6.50 -12.95
C GLU A 97 29.82 -5.19 -12.26
N VAL A 98 29.14 -5.30 -11.12
CA VAL A 98 28.65 -4.13 -10.37
C VAL A 98 29.65 -3.79 -9.28
N ASP A 99 30.33 -2.66 -9.42
CA ASP A 99 31.05 -2.04 -8.33
C ASP A 99 30.10 -1.78 -7.15
N ALA A 100 30.51 -2.08 -5.92
CA ALA A 100 29.70 -1.98 -4.71
C ALA A 100 29.12 -0.57 -4.51
N ALA A 101 29.77 0.47 -5.09
CA ALA A 101 29.29 1.85 -5.05
C ALA A 101 28.11 2.11 -5.99
N GLU A 102 28.05 1.47 -7.18
CA GLU A 102 26.91 1.57 -8.10
C GLU A 102 25.70 0.80 -7.59
N ALA A 103 25.89 -0.37 -6.96
CA ALA A 103 24.83 -1.11 -6.30
C ALA A 103 24.17 -0.31 -5.16
N ALA A 104 24.94 0.44 -4.39
CA ALA A 104 24.46 1.32 -3.33
C ALA A 104 23.65 2.50 -3.89
N SER A 105 24.08 3.09 -5.02
CA SER A 105 23.35 4.21 -5.66
C SER A 105 22.02 3.74 -6.27
N SER A 106 21.99 2.59 -6.93
CA SER A 106 20.77 2.01 -7.50
C SER A 106 19.74 1.61 -6.42
N SER A 107 20.20 1.09 -5.29
CA SER A 107 19.31 0.77 -4.16
C SER A 107 18.72 2.03 -3.51
N SER A 108 19.50 3.11 -3.39
CA SER A 108 19.06 4.39 -2.85
C SER A 108 17.97 5.01 -3.73
N GLU A 109 18.15 5.03 -5.04
CA GLU A 109 17.18 5.56 -6.00
C GLU A 109 15.88 4.74 -6.00
N SER A 110 16.01 3.41 -5.95
CA SER A 110 14.88 2.49 -5.84
C SER A 110 14.04 2.73 -4.58
N LEU A 111 14.63 3.15 -3.46
CA LEU A 111 13.91 3.46 -2.23
C LEU A 111 13.08 4.75 -2.34
N LYS A 112 13.58 5.75 -3.05
CA LYS A 112 12.83 7.00 -3.28
C LYS A 112 11.57 6.82 -4.13
N HIS A 113 11.50 5.77 -4.93
CA HIS A 113 10.37 5.39 -5.78
C HIS A 113 9.55 4.24 -5.21
N ALA A 114 9.75 3.86 -3.96
CA ALA A 114 9.07 2.73 -3.35
C ALA A 114 7.72 3.13 -2.75
N ILE A 115 6.75 2.20 -2.83
CA ILE A 115 5.46 2.31 -2.14
C ILE A 115 5.34 1.11 -1.19
N TYR A 116 5.08 1.41 0.08
CA TYR A 116 4.94 0.41 1.14
C TYR A 116 3.56 0.52 1.77
N PRO A 117 2.60 -0.36 1.44
CA PRO A 117 1.36 -0.48 2.20
C PRO A 117 1.65 -0.94 3.63
N LEU A 118 0.92 -0.41 4.62
CA LEU A 118 1.06 -0.83 6.01
C LEU A 118 0.34 -2.17 6.24
N VAL A 119 0.73 -3.16 5.46
CA VAL A 119 0.20 -4.53 5.50
C VAL A 119 1.29 -5.46 5.99
N LYS A 120 0.93 -6.41 6.85
CA LYS A 120 1.89 -7.39 7.38
C LYS A 120 2.52 -8.20 6.26
N ASN A 121 3.83 -8.21 6.25
CA ASN A 121 4.60 -9.11 5.39
C ASN A 121 4.54 -10.52 5.98
N GLU A 122 4.29 -11.52 5.16
CA GLU A 122 4.24 -12.92 5.60
C GLU A 122 5.56 -13.43 6.20
N TYR A 123 6.68 -12.78 5.83
CA TYR A 123 8.02 -13.10 6.35
C TYR A 123 8.40 -12.27 7.59
N ALA A 124 7.58 -11.30 7.98
CA ALA A 124 7.87 -10.46 9.12
C ALA A 124 7.51 -11.14 10.43
N SER A 125 8.41 -11.05 11.41
CA SER A 125 8.15 -11.49 12.77
C SER A 125 7.51 -10.37 13.58
N GLY A 126 6.49 -10.68 14.36
CA GLY A 126 5.91 -9.72 15.30
C GLY A 126 4.40 -9.76 15.42
N ARG A 127 3.89 -8.91 16.31
CA ARG A 127 2.45 -8.82 16.60
C ARG A 127 1.71 -8.10 15.49
N PHE A 128 0.49 -8.49 15.18
CA PHE A 128 -0.32 -7.93 14.08
C PHE A 128 -0.52 -6.41 14.12
N HIS A 129 -0.48 -5.81 15.33
CA HIS A 129 -0.64 -4.37 15.50
C HIS A 129 0.69 -3.59 15.43
N LEU A 130 1.81 -4.26 15.22
CA LEU A 130 3.13 -3.63 15.07
C LEU A 130 3.63 -3.83 13.64
N PHE A 131 4.08 -2.75 13.04
CA PHE A 131 4.67 -2.70 11.71
C PHE A 131 6.13 -2.25 11.83
N PRO A 132 7.09 -3.18 12.03
CA PRO A 132 8.51 -2.89 12.12
C PRO A 132 9.10 -2.48 10.77
N ILE A 133 10.01 -1.52 10.84
CA ILE A 133 10.71 -0.91 9.71
C ILE A 133 12.21 -1.01 9.96
N GLY A 134 12.96 -1.50 8.98
CA GLY A 134 14.40 -1.61 9.14
C GLY A 134 15.12 -2.19 7.93
N ARG A 135 16.43 -2.40 8.08
CA ARG A 135 17.29 -2.79 6.98
C ARG A 135 17.27 -4.28 6.66
N VAL A 136 16.98 -5.12 7.62
CA VAL A 136 17.13 -6.58 7.54
C VAL A 136 15.77 -7.29 7.48
N GLU A 137 15.80 -8.54 7.08
CA GLU A 137 14.65 -9.45 7.13
C GLU A 137 14.02 -9.50 8.53
N GLY A 138 12.74 -9.85 8.60
CA GLY A 138 11.96 -9.84 9.83
C GLY A 138 11.25 -8.52 10.09
N ASN A 139 11.50 -7.47 9.31
CA ASN A 139 10.71 -6.24 9.28
C ASN A 139 9.58 -6.35 8.24
N ASP A 140 8.48 -5.64 8.44
CA ASP A 140 7.40 -5.53 7.44
C ASP A 140 7.81 -4.62 6.28
N MET A 141 8.54 -3.54 6.57
CA MET A 141 9.15 -2.66 5.58
C MET A 141 10.66 -2.84 5.61
N ILE A 142 11.21 -3.41 4.54
CA ILE A 142 12.65 -3.65 4.43
C ILE A 142 13.27 -2.60 3.52
N MET A 143 14.20 -1.84 4.07
CA MET A 143 14.96 -0.80 3.40
C MET A 143 16.45 -1.18 3.41
N PRO A 144 16.98 -1.87 2.38
CA PRO A 144 18.34 -2.43 2.38
C PRO A 144 19.40 -1.37 2.08
N ASP A 145 19.54 -0.40 2.97
CA ASP A 145 20.52 0.67 2.91
C ASP A 145 21.23 0.85 4.26
N TYR A 146 22.53 1.13 4.23
CA TYR A 146 23.36 1.28 5.44
C TYR A 146 22.95 2.45 6.33
N ALA A 147 22.29 3.48 5.79
CA ALA A 147 21.76 4.59 6.57
C ALA A 147 20.58 4.14 7.47
N ILE A 148 19.96 2.99 7.17
CA ILE A 148 18.85 2.43 7.92
C ILE A 148 19.37 1.42 8.95
N SER A 149 18.94 1.53 10.19
CA SER A 149 19.26 0.58 11.26
C SER A 149 18.56 -0.76 11.04
N LYS A 150 19.10 -1.87 11.57
CA LYS A 150 18.50 -3.21 11.48
C LYS A 150 17.03 -3.22 11.93
N GLN A 151 16.76 -2.54 13.04
CA GLN A 151 15.43 -2.16 13.53
C GLN A 151 15.45 -0.65 13.66
N HIS A 152 14.77 0.06 12.77
CA HIS A 152 14.89 1.52 12.67
C HIS A 152 13.75 2.22 13.38
N ALA A 153 12.53 1.84 13.05
CA ALA A 153 11.30 2.40 13.61
C ALA A 153 10.20 1.33 13.70
N THR A 154 9.13 1.65 14.38
CA THR A 154 7.93 0.81 14.43
C THR A 154 6.70 1.71 14.36
N ILE A 155 5.76 1.36 13.47
CA ILE A 155 4.42 1.93 13.49
C ILE A 155 3.52 0.99 14.26
N GLU A 156 2.82 1.49 15.26
CA GLU A 156 1.80 0.78 16.00
C GLU A 156 0.43 1.16 15.46
N ILE A 157 -0.37 0.16 15.11
CA ILE A 157 -1.73 0.33 14.57
C ILE A 157 -2.72 0.06 15.69
N ARG A 158 -3.46 1.09 16.11
CA ARG A 158 -4.44 1.02 17.19
C ARG A 158 -5.79 1.57 16.75
N ARG A 159 -6.76 0.71 16.49
CA ARG A 159 -8.17 1.12 16.19
C ARG A 159 -8.28 2.18 15.08
N GLY A 160 -7.41 2.10 14.07
CA GLY A 160 -7.36 3.09 12.98
C GLY A 160 -6.41 4.27 13.22
N ASP A 161 -5.80 4.38 14.41
CA ASP A 161 -4.70 5.30 14.65
C ASP A 161 -3.35 4.66 14.34
N TYR A 162 -2.43 5.45 13.84
CA TYR A 162 -1.08 5.04 13.45
C TYR A 162 -0.08 5.85 14.26
N LEU A 163 0.64 5.17 15.16
CA LEU A 163 1.61 5.80 16.04
C LEU A 163 3.01 5.29 15.68
N ILE A 164 3.90 6.20 15.30
CA ILE A 164 5.29 5.86 15.00
C ILE A 164 6.20 6.21 16.17
N ARG A 165 7.19 5.36 16.38
CA ARG A 165 8.30 5.61 17.31
C ARG A 165 9.62 5.23 16.66
N ASP A 166 10.66 5.96 16.98
CA ASP A 166 12.02 5.59 16.65
C ASP A 166 12.48 4.39 17.49
N GLY A 167 13.16 3.44 16.89
CA GLY A 167 13.67 2.22 17.52
C GLY A 167 15.05 2.38 18.18
N GLY A 168 15.56 3.60 18.34
CA GLY A 168 16.93 3.88 18.71
C GLY A 168 17.86 3.86 17.50
N SER A 169 17.35 4.35 16.35
CA SER A 169 18.08 4.34 15.09
C SER A 169 19.29 5.27 15.12
N THR A 170 20.33 4.95 14.34
CA THR A 170 21.56 5.76 14.25
C THR A 170 21.28 7.15 13.65
N ASN A 171 20.54 7.19 12.56
CA ASN A 171 20.32 8.40 11.78
C ASN A 171 18.98 9.09 12.06
N GLY A 172 18.12 8.48 12.87
CA GLY A 172 16.86 9.07 13.33
C GLY A 172 15.67 8.82 12.41
N THR A 173 14.50 8.94 13.02
CA THR A 173 13.17 8.96 12.37
C THR A 173 12.59 10.35 12.53
N PHE A 174 11.89 10.85 11.51
CA PHE A 174 11.35 12.22 11.51
C PHE A 174 9.89 12.23 11.04
N ILE A 175 9.10 13.18 11.54
CA ILE A 175 7.79 13.54 10.99
C ILE A 175 7.82 15.04 10.67
N ASN A 176 7.50 15.40 9.43
CA ASN A 176 7.48 16.79 8.93
C ASN A 176 8.76 17.55 9.29
N GLY A 177 9.92 16.90 9.11
CA GLY A 177 11.25 17.43 9.41
C GLY A 177 11.64 17.45 10.89
N LYS A 178 10.72 17.13 11.81
CA LYS A 178 11.00 17.07 13.24
C LYS A 178 11.45 15.68 13.65
N ARG A 179 12.63 15.57 14.24
CA ARG A 179 13.15 14.30 14.75
C ARG A 179 12.29 13.77 15.90
N LEU A 180 11.99 12.47 15.85
CA LEU A 180 11.28 11.78 16.92
C LEU A 180 12.23 11.46 18.06
N ASP A 181 11.71 11.55 19.27
CA ASP A 181 12.30 10.95 20.47
C ASP A 181 11.67 9.57 20.72
N LYS A 182 11.86 9.04 21.94
CA LYS A 182 11.39 7.69 22.28
C LYS A 182 9.87 7.56 22.42
N LYS A 183 9.13 8.67 22.44
CA LYS A 183 7.67 8.65 22.61
C LYS A 183 6.98 8.41 21.28
N PRO A 184 5.94 7.56 21.23
CA PRO A 184 5.15 7.40 20.03
C PRO A 184 4.45 8.72 19.64
N VAL A 185 4.45 9.02 18.35
CA VAL A 185 3.80 10.19 17.76
C VAL A 185 2.77 9.72 16.74
N GLN A 186 1.59 10.30 16.72
CA GLN A 186 0.55 9.97 15.75
C GLN A 186 0.95 10.49 14.36
N ILE A 187 0.81 9.64 13.36
CA ILE A 187 0.95 10.00 11.95
C ILE A 187 -0.44 10.33 11.41
N ARG A 188 -0.52 11.37 10.62
CA ARG A 188 -1.75 11.83 9.94
C ARG A 188 -1.60 11.71 8.44
N ASP A 189 -2.72 11.72 7.75
CA ASP A 189 -2.74 11.76 6.30
C ASP A 189 -1.92 12.91 5.75
N LYS A 190 -1.10 12.64 4.74
CA LYS A 190 -0.17 13.56 4.09
C LYS A 190 1.04 14.01 4.95
N ASP A 191 1.24 13.44 6.14
CA ASP A 191 2.49 13.67 6.87
C ASP A 191 3.69 13.09 6.10
N ILE A 192 4.80 13.83 6.15
CA ILE A 192 6.08 13.36 5.61
C ILE A 192 6.82 12.62 6.73
N VAL A 193 7.00 11.33 6.55
CA VAL A 193 7.75 10.46 7.48
C VAL A 193 9.12 10.18 6.86
N ALA A 194 10.21 10.45 7.59
CA ALA A 194 11.54 10.15 7.10
C ALA A 194 12.27 9.14 7.99
N PHE A 195 12.94 8.20 7.34
CA PHE A 195 13.87 7.26 7.96
C PHE A 195 15.28 7.59 7.46
N ALA A 196 16.13 8.14 8.33
CA ALA A 196 17.42 8.73 7.93
C ALA A 196 17.21 9.80 6.84
N ARG A 197 17.73 9.56 5.62
CA ARG A 197 17.61 10.45 4.46
C ARG A 197 16.43 10.14 3.53
N TYR A 198 15.64 9.10 3.81
CA TYR A 198 14.56 8.65 2.94
C TYR A 198 13.22 9.18 3.41
N GLU A 199 12.61 10.03 2.60
CA GLU A 199 11.32 10.64 2.87
C GLU A 199 10.19 9.88 2.17
N PHE A 200 9.10 9.71 2.89
CA PHE A 200 7.87 9.10 2.42
C PHE A 200 6.69 9.95 2.84
N THR A 201 5.69 10.07 1.99
CA THR A 201 4.41 10.63 2.42
C THR A 201 3.50 9.51 2.86
N PHE A 202 2.93 9.65 4.03
CA PHE A 202 1.92 8.77 4.57
C PHE A 202 0.56 9.14 3.98
N LEU A 203 -0.06 8.23 3.24
CA LEU A 203 -1.35 8.47 2.60
C LEU A 203 -2.37 7.42 3.01
N PHE A 204 -3.58 7.87 3.39
CA PHE A 204 -4.73 7.00 3.45
C PHE A 204 -5.15 6.55 2.05
N PRO A 205 -5.92 5.44 1.92
CA PRO A 205 -6.35 4.93 0.62
C PRO A 205 -7.03 5.96 -0.27
N GLU A 206 -7.83 6.85 0.31
CA GLU A 206 -8.54 7.92 -0.40
C GLU A 206 -7.57 8.94 -1.00
N SER A 207 -6.59 9.38 -0.23
CA SER A 207 -5.56 10.34 -0.69
C SER A 207 -4.60 9.70 -1.68
N LEU A 208 -4.31 8.41 -1.53
CA LEU A 208 -3.55 7.64 -2.52
C LEU A 208 -4.30 7.58 -3.86
N TYR A 209 -5.61 7.28 -3.83
CA TYR A 209 -6.44 7.24 -5.02
C TYR A 209 -6.44 8.58 -5.76
N GLU A 210 -6.62 9.68 -5.02
CA GLU A 210 -6.60 11.05 -5.58
C GLU A 210 -5.24 11.37 -6.22
N MET A 211 -4.13 11.01 -5.57
CA MET A 211 -2.79 11.17 -6.10
C MET A 211 -2.60 10.37 -7.42
N LEU A 212 -3.06 9.14 -7.47
CA LEU A 212 -2.93 8.28 -8.67
C LEU A 212 -3.80 8.74 -9.84
N ARG A 213 -4.93 9.40 -9.57
CA ARG A 213 -5.89 9.91 -10.59
C ARG A 213 -5.61 11.34 -11.01
N GLY A 214 -4.96 12.14 -10.19
CA GLY A 214 -4.58 13.53 -10.46
C GLY A 214 -3.25 13.69 -11.19
N SER A 215 -2.63 12.58 -11.56
CA SER A 215 -1.31 12.53 -12.21
C SER A 215 -1.44 12.38 -13.72
#